data_791d322abb5f1371dda7a33705b5d3fb
#
_entry.id   791d322abb5f1371dda7a33705b5d3fb
#
_cell.length_a   1.000
_cell.length_b   1.000
_cell.length_c   1.000
_cell.angle_alpha   90.00
_cell.angle_beta   90.00
_cell.angle_gamma   90.00
#
_symmetry.space_group_name_H-M   'P 1'
#
loop_
_entity.id
_entity.type
_entity.pdbx_description
1 polymer ?
#
loop_
_entity_poly.entity_id
_entity_poly.type
_entity_poly.pdbx_seq_one_letter_code
_entity_poly.pdbx_strand_id
1 'polypeptide(L)'
;MQIKTRVDGQCVKEYLKKNIILFSIFLGVGALYGISYLTISIIKGHWNRSDVIISLVFSILIVIMASIFLFRVSRVVKITDKHAFDAVYDFSEEGIVREAYIEGEKKSESKISYSEIIHYKVSDHYIYLVLFNKTYFPVYKDEKLEELLIAKSIIRK
;
A
#
# COMPACT_ATOMS: atom_id res chain seq x y z
N MET A 1 -5.49 -6.39 -25.55
CA MET A 1 -4.10 -6.04 -25.14
C MET A 1 -3.71 -6.94 -23.98
N GLN A 2 -2.56 -7.61 -24.10
CA GLN A 2 -2.14 -8.58 -23.08
C GLN A 2 -0.92 -8.06 -22.30
N ILE A 3 -0.98 -8.10 -20.98
CA ILE A 3 0.11 -7.69 -20.08
C ILE A 3 0.40 -8.81 -19.10
N LYS A 4 1.66 -9.25 -19.05
CA LYS A 4 2.13 -10.20 -18.04
C LYS A 4 2.75 -9.45 -16.87
N THR A 5 2.33 -9.78 -15.65
CA THR A 5 2.81 -9.15 -14.42
C THR A 5 3.20 -10.21 -13.41
N ARG A 6 4.38 -10.09 -12.80
CA ARG A 6 4.74 -10.89 -11.65
C ARG A 6 4.18 -10.24 -10.39
N VAL A 7 3.38 -11.00 -9.66
CA VAL A 7 2.78 -10.55 -8.39
C VAL A 7 3.63 -11.10 -7.25
N ASP A 8 4.38 -10.22 -6.61
CA ASP A 8 5.34 -10.52 -5.53
C ASP A 8 5.25 -9.46 -4.42
N GLY A 9 6.15 -9.51 -3.45
CA GLY A 9 6.19 -8.56 -2.36
C GLY A 9 6.55 -7.13 -2.78
N GLN A 10 7.19 -6.94 -3.94
CA GLN A 10 7.47 -5.61 -4.48
C GLN A 10 6.16 -4.90 -4.84
N CYS A 11 5.20 -5.60 -5.46
CA CYS A 11 3.87 -5.05 -5.74
C CYS A 11 3.21 -4.51 -4.46
N VAL A 12 3.23 -5.31 -3.39
CA VAL A 12 2.64 -4.92 -2.09
C VAL A 12 3.37 -3.72 -1.50
N LYS A 13 4.69 -3.72 -1.53
CA LYS A 13 5.52 -2.65 -1.00
C LYS A 13 5.26 -1.32 -1.72
N GLU A 14 5.17 -1.34 -3.04
CA GLU A 14 4.86 -0.14 -3.82
C GLU A 14 3.43 0.35 -3.58
N TYR A 15 2.45 -0.55 -3.50
CA TYR A 15 1.07 -0.18 -3.18
C TYR A 15 0.97 0.53 -1.82
N LEU A 16 1.72 0.07 -0.83
CA LEU A 16 1.74 0.62 0.52
C LEU A 16 2.72 1.78 0.72
N LYS A 17 3.59 2.09 -0.27
CA LYS A 17 4.66 3.09 -0.17
C LYS A 17 4.16 4.43 0.40
N LYS A 18 3.04 4.93 -0.12
CA LYS A 18 2.44 6.19 0.34
C LYS A 18 2.04 6.14 1.82
N ASN A 19 1.46 5.03 2.25
CA ASN A 19 1.04 4.83 3.64
C ASN A 19 2.24 4.67 4.57
N ILE A 20 3.30 3.97 4.12
CA ILE A 20 4.55 3.80 4.87
C ILE A 20 5.21 5.16 5.09
N ILE A 21 5.31 5.98 4.03
CA ILE A 21 5.90 7.33 4.11
C ILE A 21 5.07 8.20 5.07
N LEU A 22 3.76 8.27 4.88
CA LEU A 22 2.87 9.05 5.73
C LEU A 22 3.00 8.64 7.20
N PHE A 23 3.03 7.35 7.47
CA PHE A 23 3.17 6.81 8.81
C PHE A 23 4.54 7.14 9.42
N SER A 24 5.62 7.09 8.64
CA SER A 24 6.97 7.47 9.06
C SER A 24 7.06 8.96 9.41
N ILE A 25 6.40 9.82 8.64
CA ILE A 25 6.29 11.26 8.93
C ILE A 25 5.55 11.48 10.25
N PHE A 26 4.40 10.81 10.44
CA PHE A 26 3.61 10.90 11.67
C PHE A 26 4.43 10.51 12.91
N LEU A 27 5.24 9.46 12.77
CA LEU A 27 6.15 8.97 13.80
C LEU A 27 7.23 10.00 14.13
N GLY A 28 7.86 10.57 13.10
CA GLY A 28 8.88 11.62 13.25
C GLY A 28 8.33 12.87 13.93
N VAL A 29 7.17 13.35 13.52
CA VAL A 29 6.51 14.52 14.13
C VAL A 29 6.13 14.24 15.58
N GLY A 30 5.56 13.07 15.89
CA GLY A 30 5.21 12.67 17.25
C GLY A 30 6.42 12.57 18.18
N ALA A 31 7.53 12.00 17.68
CA ALA A 31 8.77 11.93 18.45
C ALA A 31 9.38 13.32 18.72
N LEU A 32 9.42 14.20 17.69
CA LEU A 32 9.92 15.58 17.85
C LEU A 32 9.05 16.36 18.85
N TYR A 33 7.74 16.23 18.79
CA TYR A 33 6.84 16.86 19.74
C TYR A 33 7.12 16.41 21.18
N GLY A 34 7.24 15.10 21.41
CA GLY A 34 7.56 14.54 22.72
C GLY A 34 8.90 15.04 23.27
N ILE A 35 9.95 15.05 22.45
CA ILE A 35 11.28 15.55 22.84
C ILE A 35 11.23 17.04 23.14
N SER A 36 10.59 17.85 22.30
CA SER A 36 10.47 19.31 22.50
C SER A 36 9.71 19.63 23.76
N TYR A 37 8.63 18.93 24.05
CA TYR A 37 7.84 19.11 25.27
C TYR A 37 8.68 18.80 26.53
N LEU A 38 9.40 17.69 26.55
CA LEU A 38 10.28 17.31 27.64
C LEU A 38 11.37 18.37 27.87
N THR A 39 12.00 18.82 26.77
CA THR A 39 13.08 19.83 26.83
C THR A 39 12.56 21.15 27.43
N ILE A 40 11.41 21.63 26.95
CA ILE A 40 10.81 22.88 27.44
C ILE A 40 10.40 22.76 28.93
N SER A 41 9.86 21.63 29.34
CA SER A 41 9.49 21.36 30.72
C SER A 41 10.70 21.37 31.66
N ILE A 42 11.83 20.83 31.22
CA ILE A 42 13.08 20.86 31.99
C ILE A 42 13.61 22.31 32.11
N ILE A 43 13.67 23.06 31.02
CA ILE A 43 14.22 24.43 30.98
C ILE A 43 13.40 25.38 31.83
N LYS A 44 12.06 25.27 31.81
CA LYS A 44 11.16 26.15 32.57
C LYS A 44 11.05 25.80 34.02
N GLY A 45 11.66 24.71 34.49
CA GLY A 45 11.56 24.26 35.89
C GLY A 45 10.15 23.85 36.33
N HIS A 46 9.18 23.83 35.42
CA HIS A 46 7.82 23.38 35.68
C HIS A 46 7.70 21.87 35.44
N TRP A 47 8.41 21.11 36.26
CA TRP A 47 8.37 19.65 36.22
C TRP A 47 7.11 19.14 36.94
N ASN A 48 5.97 19.16 36.24
CA ASN A 48 4.79 18.47 36.75
C ASN A 48 4.91 16.97 36.41
N ARG A 49 4.95 16.12 37.44
CA ARG A 49 5.08 14.65 37.26
C ARG A 49 4.01 14.08 36.32
N SER A 50 2.81 14.60 36.37
CA SER A 50 1.68 14.15 35.53
C SER A 50 1.96 14.38 34.03
N ASP A 51 2.48 15.55 33.67
CA ASP A 51 2.72 15.91 32.26
C ASP A 51 3.86 15.10 31.67
N VAL A 52 4.88 14.80 32.44
CA VAL A 52 6.00 13.94 32.01
C VAL A 52 5.51 12.51 31.77
N ILE A 53 4.70 11.97 32.69
CA ILE A 53 4.15 10.62 32.58
C ILE A 53 3.26 10.54 31.31
N ILE A 54 2.37 11.51 31.09
CA ILE A 54 1.47 11.54 29.93
C ILE A 54 2.28 11.58 28.63
N SER A 55 3.28 12.46 28.55
CA SER A 55 4.14 12.57 27.35
C SER A 55 4.90 11.27 27.07
N LEU A 56 5.39 10.61 28.11
CA LEU A 56 6.14 9.37 28.01
C LEU A 56 5.25 8.21 27.57
N VAL A 57 4.04 8.09 28.14
CA VAL A 57 3.04 7.09 27.75
C VAL A 57 2.62 7.30 26.30
N PHE A 58 2.38 8.54 25.88
CA PHE A 58 1.99 8.86 24.50
C PHE A 58 3.09 8.49 23.50
N SER A 59 4.35 8.81 23.83
CA SER A 59 5.52 8.44 23.00
C SER A 59 5.67 6.93 22.86
N ILE A 60 5.51 6.18 23.95
CA ILE A 60 5.57 4.72 23.93
C ILE A 60 4.45 4.13 23.06
N LEU A 61 3.22 4.65 23.18
CA LEU A 61 2.09 4.19 22.36
C LEU A 61 2.34 4.41 20.86
N ILE A 62 2.90 5.56 20.47
CA ILE A 62 3.26 5.84 19.08
C ILE A 62 4.28 4.84 18.57
N VAL A 63 5.33 4.56 19.34
CA VAL A 63 6.38 3.59 18.97
C VAL A 63 5.78 2.18 18.82
N ILE A 64 4.91 1.77 19.74
CA ILE A 64 4.25 0.46 19.67
C ILE A 64 3.38 0.35 18.41
N MET A 65 2.54 1.36 18.14
CA MET A 65 1.68 1.36 16.96
C MET A 65 2.49 1.30 15.65
N ALA A 66 3.59 2.06 15.59
CA ALA A 66 4.50 2.03 14.46
C ALA A 66 5.14 0.67 14.25
N SER A 67 5.63 0.07 15.32
CA SER A 67 6.26 -1.24 15.28
C SER A 67 5.28 -2.31 14.79
N ILE A 68 4.04 -2.29 15.27
CA ILE A 68 2.99 -3.21 14.83
C ILE A 68 2.69 -3.01 13.34
N PHE A 69 2.59 -1.76 12.87
CA PHE A 69 2.32 -1.47 11.47
C PHE A 69 3.46 -1.98 10.57
N LEU A 70 4.71 -1.64 10.87
CA LEU A 70 5.87 -2.06 10.10
C LEU A 70 6.02 -3.60 10.09
N PHE A 71 5.76 -4.24 11.23
CA PHE A 71 5.78 -5.69 11.33
C PHE A 71 4.72 -6.34 10.43
N ARG A 72 3.48 -5.80 10.43
CA ARG A 72 2.39 -6.29 9.56
C ARG A 72 2.75 -6.13 8.08
N VAL A 73 3.25 -4.96 7.69
CA VAL A 73 3.69 -4.72 6.30
C VAL A 73 4.79 -5.70 5.90
N SER A 74 5.83 -5.84 6.72
CA SER A 74 6.94 -6.77 6.46
C SER A 74 6.47 -8.22 6.34
N ARG A 75 5.52 -8.63 7.18
CA ARG A 75 4.93 -9.97 7.14
C ARG A 75 4.15 -10.21 5.83
N VAL A 76 3.31 -9.25 5.42
CA VAL A 76 2.53 -9.36 4.17
C VAL A 76 3.47 -9.43 2.97
N VAL A 77 4.50 -8.57 2.91
CA VAL A 77 5.52 -8.60 1.84
C VAL A 77 6.18 -9.98 1.77
N LYS A 78 6.67 -10.51 2.89
CA LYS A 78 7.33 -11.83 2.93
C LYS A 78 6.40 -12.98 2.51
N ILE A 79 5.12 -12.94 2.91
CA ILE A 79 4.14 -13.96 2.53
C ILE A 79 3.88 -13.89 1.02
N THR A 80 3.74 -12.69 0.47
CA THR A 80 3.50 -12.51 -0.97
C THR A 80 4.72 -12.91 -1.79
N ASP A 81 5.94 -12.63 -1.32
CA ASP A 81 7.17 -13.12 -1.97
C ASP A 81 7.25 -14.65 -2.01
N LYS A 82 6.91 -15.30 -0.87
CA LYS A 82 6.92 -16.76 -0.79
C LYS A 82 5.90 -17.42 -1.72
N HIS A 83 4.79 -16.74 -2.00
CA HIS A 83 3.72 -17.21 -2.87
C HIS A 83 3.61 -16.36 -4.14
N ALA A 84 4.75 -15.88 -4.65
CA ALA A 84 4.77 -15.11 -5.87
C ALA A 84 4.23 -15.94 -7.06
N PHE A 85 3.46 -15.29 -7.92
CA PHE A 85 2.87 -15.91 -9.10
C PHE A 85 2.87 -14.96 -10.28
N ASP A 86 2.78 -15.51 -11.48
CA ASP A 86 2.62 -14.74 -12.69
C ASP A 86 1.13 -14.55 -13.00
N ALA A 87 0.73 -13.30 -13.24
CA ALA A 87 -0.60 -12.95 -13.70
C ALA A 87 -0.55 -12.44 -15.13
N VAL A 88 -1.40 -12.97 -15.99
CA VAL A 88 -1.59 -12.50 -17.35
C VAL A 88 -2.96 -11.82 -17.42
N TYR A 89 -2.96 -10.57 -17.86
CA TYR A 89 -4.17 -9.77 -18.01
C TYR A 89 -4.43 -9.54 -19.49
N ASP A 90 -5.56 -9.96 -19.98
CA ASP A 90 -6.04 -9.68 -21.33
C ASP A 90 -7.16 -8.65 -21.30
N PHE A 91 -6.85 -7.47 -21.81
CA PHE A 91 -7.78 -6.31 -21.86
C PHE A 91 -8.50 -6.31 -23.19
N SER A 92 -9.82 -6.48 -23.14
CA SER A 92 -10.73 -6.41 -24.29
C SER A 92 -11.71 -5.24 -24.13
N GLU A 93 -12.58 -5.04 -25.10
CA GLU A 93 -13.63 -4.00 -25.00
C GLU A 93 -14.67 -4.34 -23.93
N GLU A 94 -14.93 -5.63 -23.69
CA GLU A 94 -15.95 -6.13 -22.77
C GLU A 94 -15.48 -6.20 -21.31
N GLY A 95 -14.16 -6.30 -21.08
CA GLY A 95 -13.58 -6.44 -19.74
C GLY A 95 -12.15 -6.95 -19.75
N ILE A 96 -11.73 -7.43 -18.61
CA ILE A 96 -10.38 -7.92 -18.34
C ILE A 96 -10.46 -9.40 -17.97
N VAL A 97 -9.75 -10.25 -18.71
CA VAL A 97 -9.54 -11.64 -18.31
C VAL A 97 -8.20 -11.72 -17.61
N ARG A 98 -8.21 -12.18 -16.35
CA ARG A 98 -7.01 -12.40 -15.56
C ARG A 98 -6.77 -13.89 -15.40
N GLU A 99 -5.60 -14.35 -15.77
CA GLU A 99 -5.11 -15.70 -15.54
C GLU A 99 -3.95 -15.67 -14.55
N ALA A 100 -3.96 -16.57 -13.58
CA ALA A 100 -2.86 -16.69 -12.62
C ALA A 100 -2.11 -18.02 -12.85
N TYR A 101 -0.78 -17.93 -12.90
CA TYR A 101 0.13 -19.03 -13.15
C TYR A 101 1.08 -19.20 -11.97
N ILE A 102 1.22 -20.44 -11.47
CA ILE A 102 2.20 -20.82 -10.45
C ILE A 102 3.07 -21.90 -11.09
N GLU A 103 4.39 -21.69 -11.11
CA GLU A 103 5.37 -22.61 -11.73
C GLU A 103 5.04 -22.96 -13.20
N GLY A 104 4.44 -22.01 -13.91
CA GLY A 104 4.07 -22.20 -15.34
C GLY A 104 2.71 -22.87 -15.55
N GLU A 105 2.05 -23.37 -14.52
CA GLU A 105 0.73 -23.96 -14.61
C GLU A 105 -0.38 -22.93 -14.33
N LYS A 106 -1.41 -22.90 -15.18
CA LYS A 106 -2.60 -22.08 -14.96
C LYS A 106 -3.39 -22.60 -13.75
N LYS A 107 -3.50 -21.79 -12.70
CA LYS A 107 -4.19 -22.16 -11.46
C LYS A 107 -5.57 -21.53 -11.34
N SER A 108 -5.78 -20.36 -11.92
CA SER A 108 -7.09 -19.69 -11.89
C SER A 108 -7.29 -18.76 -13.07
N GLU A 109 -8.56 -18.54 -13.38
CA GLU A 109 -9.01 -17.55 -14.35
C GLU A 109 -10.14 -16.74 -13.69
N SER A 110 -10.15 -15.44 -13.92
CA SER A 110 -11.23 -14.56 -13.48
C SER A 110 -11.51 -13.50 -14.54
N LYS A 111 -12.79 -13.20 -14.73
CA LYS A 111 -13.25 -12.11 -15.59
C LYS A 111 -13.63 -10.93 -14.71
N ILE A 112 -13.19 -9.75 -15.08
CA ILE A 112 -13.40 -8.49 -14.35
C ILE A 112 -14.04 -7.52 -15.33
N SER A 113 -15.23 -7.02 -14.99
CA SER A 113 -15.85 -5.95 -15.77
C SER A 113 -15.21 -4.61 -15.42
N TYR A 114 -15.11 -3.70 -16.39
CA TYR A 114 -14.66 -2.34 -16.12
C TYR A 114 -15.55 -1.61 -15.10
N SER A 115 -16.84 -1.95 -15.04
CA SER A 115 -17.77 -1.42 -14.03
C SER A 115 -17.45 -1.84 -12.60
N GLU A 116 -16.68 -2.92 -12.39
CA GLU A 116 -16.27 -3.37 -11.08
C GLU A 116 -15.06 -2.59 -10.55
N ILE A 117 -14.37 -1.83 -11.42
CA ILE A 117 -13.20 -1.05 -11.04
C ILE A 117 -13.65 0.32 -10.54
N ILE A 118 -13.42 0.59 -9.25
CA ILE A 118 -13.75 1.90 -8.64
C ILE A 118 -12.79 2.97 -9.11
N HIS A 119 -11.50 2.66 -9.09
CA HIS A 119 -10.42 3.57 -9.47
C HIS A 119 -9.13 2.79 -9.74
N TYR A 120 -8.15 3.47 -10.34
CA TYR A 120 -6.81 2.93 -10.43
C TYR A 120 -5.79 3.84 -9.74
N LYS A 121 -4.70 3.24 -9.28
CA LYS A 121 -3.54 3.93 -8.71
C LYS A 121 -2.32 3.66 -9.58
N VAL A 122 -1.52 4.68 -9.86
CA VAL A 122 -0.24 4.54 -10.57
C VAL A 122 0.89 4.62 -9.56
N SER A 123 1.82 3.69 -9.63
CA SER A 123 3.08 3.71 -8.89
C SER A 123 4.29 3.75 -9.84
N ASP A 124 5.47 3.48 -9.31
CA ASP A 124 6.70 3.54 -10.11
C ASP A 124 6.67 2.50 -11.25
N HIS A 125 6.29 1.24 -10.95
CA HIS A 125 6.32 0.12 -11.90
C HIS A 125 4.95 -0.49 -12.19
N TYR A 126 3.91 -0.18 -11.38
CA TYR A 126 2.62 -0.83 -11.48
C TYR A 126 1.46 0.16 -11.57
N ILE A 127 0.40 -0.28 -12.23
CA ILE A 127 -0.94 0.28 -12.15
C ILE A 127 -1.78 -0.69 -11.32
N TYR A 128 -2.39 -0.24 -10.24
CA TYR A 128 -3.25 -1.04 -9.37
C TYR A 128 -4.70 -0.76 -9.69
N LEU A 129 -5.41 -1.77 -10.20
CA LEU A 129 -6.85 -1.71 -10.42
C LEU A 129 -7.54 -2.06 -9.10
N VAL A 130 -8.33 -1.15 -8.56
CA VAL A 130 -9.01 -1.33 -7.27
C VAL A 130 -10.48 -1.59 -7.51
N LEU A 131 -10.98 -2.74 -7.03
CA LEU A 131 -12.34 -3.19 -7.20
C LEU A 131 -13.26 -2.77 -6.02
N PHE A 132 -14.56 -2.90 -6.21
CA PHE A 132 -15.59 -2.62 -5.19
C PHE A 132 -15.39 -3.40 -3.88
N ASN A 133 -14.92 -4.63 -3.96
CA ASN A 133 -14.61 -5.46 -2.79
C ASN A 133 -13.29 -5.08 -2.09
N LYS A 134 -12.68 -3.94 -2.47
CA LYS A 134 -11.38 -3.45 -2.00
C LYS A 134 -10.18 -4.35 -2.34
N THR A 135 -10.36 -5.36 -3.18
CA THR A 135 -9.25 -6.10 -3.76
C THR A 135 -8.54 -5.22 -4.78
N TYR A 136 -7.24 -5.40 -4.93
CA TYR A 136 -6.48 -4.72 -5.97
C TYR A 136 -5.70 -5.72 -6.81
N PHE A 137 -5.56 -5.39 -8.09
CA PHE A 137 -4.77 -6.16 -9.04
C PHE A 137 -3.62 -5.31 -9.56
N PRO A 138 -2.37 -5.72 -9.29
CA PRO A 138 -1.21 -5.06 -9.85
C PRO A 138 -1.05 -5.47 -11.32
N VAL A 139 -0.89 -4.50 -12.19
CA VAL A 139 -0.57 -4.68 -13.60
C VAL A 139 0.69 -3.87 -13.89
N TYR A 140 1.66 -4.41 -14.63
CA TYR A 140 2.82 -3.62 -15.03
C TYR A 140 2.38 -2.36 -15.75
N LYS A 141 3.07 -1.26 -15.44
CA LYS A 141 2.78 0.04 -16.00
C LYS A 141 3.01 0.04 -17.50
N ASP A 142 1.96 0.40 -18.23
CA ASP A 142 1.95 0.54 -19.69
C ASP A 142 1.13 1.80 -20.04
N GLU A 143 1.65 2.63 -20.93
CA GLU A 143 0.98 3.88 -21.33
C GLU A 143 -0.36 3.60 -22.03
N LYS A 144 -0.42 2.57 -22.87
CA LYS A 144 -1.67 2.18 -23.56
C LYS A 144 -2.73 1.70 -22.57
N LEU A 145 -2.31 1.07 -21.45
CA LEU A 145 -3.23 0.68 -20.40
C LEU A 145 -3.83 1.91 -19.71
N GLU A 146 -3.02 2.92 -19.42
CA GLU A 146 -3.50 4.16 -18.79
C GLU A 146 -4.48 4.89 -19.70
N GLU A 147 -4.18 4.99 -21.00
CA GLU A 147 -5.10 5.55 -22.01
C GLU A 147 -6.43 4.79 -22.08
N LEU A 148 -6.38 3.45 -22.07
CA LEU A 148 -7.57 2.60 -22.07
C LEU A 148 -8.43 2.81 -20.82
N LEU A 149 -7.82 2.90 -19.64
CA LEU A 149 -8.54 3.15 -18.38
C LEU A 149 -9.22 4.52 -18.38
N ILE A 150 -8.55 5.54 -18.92
CA ILE A 150 -9.12 6.89 -19.11
C ILE A 150 -10.29 6.83 -20.08
N ALA A 151 -10.15 6.14 -21.22
CA ALA A 151 -11.22 5.99 -22.22
C ALA A 151 -12.45 5.26 -21.64
N LYS A 152 -12.25 4.36 -20.68
CA LYS A 152 -13.34 3.68 -19.95
C LYS A 152 -13.87 4.51 -18.76
N SER A 153 -13.47 5.79 -18.62
CA SER A 153 -13.89 6.71 -17.55
C SER A 153 -13.56 6.23 -16.14
N ILE A 154 -12.52 5.40 -15.97
CA ILE A 154 -12.07 4.95 -14.66
C ILE A 154 -11.19 6.04 -14.04
N ILE A 155 -11.51 6.42 -12.80
CA ILE A 155 -10.87 7.54 -12.12
C ILE A 155 -9.46 7.14 -11.63
N ARG A 156 -8.47 7.99 -11.91
CA ARG A 156 -7.13 7.91 -11.30
C ARG A 156 -7.17 8.50 -9.88
N LYS A 157 -6.56 7.81 -8.90
CA LYS A 157 -6.51 8.24 -7.49
C LYS A 157 -5.08 8.36 -6.95
#